data_8c55622303cd45bae2dac499910c0525
#
_entry.id   8c55622303cd45bae2dac499910c0525
#
_cell.length_a   1.000
_cell.length_b   1.000
_cell.length_c   1.000
_cell.angle_alpha   90.00
_cell.angle_beta   90.00
_cell.angle_gamma   90.00
#
_symmetry.space_group_name_H-M   'P 1'
#
loop_
_entity.id
_entity.type
_entity.pdbx_description
1 polymer ?
#
loop_
_entity_poly.entity_id
_entity_poly.type
_entity_poly.pdbx_seq_one_letter_code
_entity_poly.pdbx_strand_id
1 'polypeptide(L)'
;MVFQNIGCVLLPVRGVLAAVLWVGAISVSNAQPPSDLPEPDGKVILEVHGAISNTNADDVARYDRAMLQALPRTRIETSTSVTDGVHVFDGFLIRDLLEQVGASGSNVVATALNEYVIDFPITEFDDYDVILAYAMDGRRLRASDKGPLWIVYPRDDHPELQDIRYDYRWVWQVFRLDIL
;
A
#
# COMPACT_ATOMS: atom_id res chain seq x y z
N MET A 1 -33.21 80.31 -58.76
CA MET A 1 -33.69 79.04 -59.33
C MET A 1 -32.51 78.07 -59.45
N VAL A 2 -32.27 77.32 -58.41
CA VAL A 2 -31.23 76.30 -58.47
C VAL A 2 -31.73 75.07 -57.69
N PHE A 3 -31.89 73.96 -58.39
CA PHE A 3 -32.23 72.68 -57.81
C PHE A 3 -30.98 72.04 -57.27
N GLN A 4 -31.02 71.69 -55.96
CA GLN A 4 -29.94 70.89 -55.35
C GLN A 4 -30.39 69.45 -55.20
N ASN A 5 -29.61 68.58 -55.89
CA ASN A 5 -29.74 67.12 -55.81
C ASN A 5 -29.21 66.67 -54.41
N ILE A 6 -30.04 65.89 -53.72
CA ILE A 6 -29.64 65.21 -52.47
C ILE A 6 -29.27 63.78 -52.87
N GLY A 7 -27.95 63.52 -52.86
CA GLY A 7 -27.40 62.17 -53.02
C GLY A 7 -27.54 61.32 -51.76
N CYS A 8 -28.24 60.22 -51.91
CA CYS A 8 -28.35 59.21 -50.84
C CYS A 8 -27.09 58.34 -50.81
N VAL A 9 -26.31 58.44 -49.75
CA VAL A 9 -25.13 57.59 -49.52
C VAL A 9 -25.55 56.37 -48.72
N LEU A 10 -25.53 55.20 -49.38
CA LEU A 10 -25.69 53.88 -48.76
C LEU A 10 -24.37 53.48 -48.11
N LEU A 11 -24.33 53.35 -46.77
CA LEU A 11 -23.23 52.75 -46.02
C LEU A 11 -23.38 51.23 -46.00
N PRO A 12 -22.31 50.45 -46.27
CA PRO A 12 -22.36 48.99 -46.15
C PRO A 12 -22.23 48.58 -44.70
N VAL A 13 -23.18 47.82 -44.21
CA VAL A 13 -23.16 47.13 -42.91
C VAL A 13 -22.13 46.01 -43.00
N ARG A 14 -20.99 46.17 -42.33
CA ARG A 14 -20.02 45.12 -42.11
C ARG A 14 -20.51 44.17 -41.02
N GLY A 15 -20.91 42.95 -41.43
CA GLY A 15 -21.22 41.85 -40.51
C GLY A 15 -19.98 41.38 -39.83
N VAL A 16 -19.93 41.50 -38.48
CA VAL A 16 -18.91 40.92 -37.64
C VAL A 16 -19.32 39.47 -37.40
N LEU A 17 -18.60 38.53 -38.03
CA LEU A 17 -18.69 37.11 -37.69
C LEU A 17 -17.94 36.89 -36.38
N ALA A 18 -18.66 36.67 -35.27
CA ALA A 18 -18.12 36.21 -34.03
C ALA A 18 -17.84 34.71 -34.15
N ALA A 19 -16.55 34.35 -34.32
CA ALA A 19 -16.11 32.95 -34.24
C ALA A 19 -16.09 32.53 -32.77
N VAL A 20 -17.04 31.70 -32.35
CA VAL A 20 -17.06 31.08 -31.05
C VAL A 20 -16.05 29.94 -31.06
N LEU A 21 -14.85 30.15 -30.44
CA LEU A 21 -13.87 29.09 -30.19
C LEU A 21 -14.40 28.22 -29.05
N TRP A 22 -14.86 27.01 -29.40
CA TRP A 22 -15.10 25.95 -28.43
C TRP A 22 -13.75 25.40 -27.97
N VAL A 23 -13.28 25.79 -26.78
CA VAL A 23 -12.16 25.15 -26.10
C VAL A 23 -12.70 23.86 -25.47
N GLY A 24 -12.56 22.75 -26.16
CA GLY A 24 -12.84 21.44 -25.60
C GLY A 24 -11.83 21.14 -24.50
N ALA A 25 -12.28 21.08 -23.25
CA ALA A 25 -11.47 20.57 -22.15
C ALA A 25 -11.17 19.10 -22.41
N ILE A 26 -9.91 18.81 -22.80
CA ILE A 26 -9.41 17.43 -22.86
C ILE A 26 -9.21 16.99 -21.42
N SER A 27 -10.13 16.19 -20.88
CA SER A 27 -9.92 15.49 -19.63
C SER A 27 -8.83 14.46 -19.88
N VAL A 28 -7.61 14.73 -19.39
CA VAL A 28 -6.54 13.73 -19.35
C VAL A 28 -6.94 12.74 -18.26
N SER A 29 -7.52 11.61 -18.67
CA SER A 29 -7.69 10.46 -17.80
C SER A 29 -6.28 9.96 -17.45
N ASN A 30 -5.84 10.13 -16.21
CA ASN A 30 -4.66 9.48 -15.69
C ASN A 30 -4.96 7.97 -15.64
N ALA A 31 -4.75 7.27 -16.74
CA ALA A 31 -4.73 5.83 -16.73
C ALA A 31 -3.48 5.41 -15.95
N GLN A 32 -3.67 4.96 -14.72
CA GLN A 32 -2.62 4.27 -13.97
C GLN A 32 -2.10 3.09 -14.81
N PRO A 33 -0.78 2.86 -14.88
CA PRO A 33 -0.28 1.67 -15.55
C PRO A 33 -0.93 0.43 -14.93
N PRO A 34 -1.24 -0.61 -15.72
CA PRO A 34 -1.82 -1.83 -15.17
C PRO A 34 -0.89 -2.36 -14.07
N SER A 35 -1.40 -2.48 -12.86
CA SER A 35 -0.65 -3.08 -11.76
C SER A 35 -0.61 -4.60 -11.99
N ASP A 36 0.56 -5.22 -11.80
CA ASP A 36 0.69 -6.68 -11.84
C ASP A 36 0.05 -7.35 -10.59
N LEU A 37 -0.49 -6.55 -9.67
CA LEU A 37 -1.13 -7.03 -8.45
C LEU A 37 -2.62 -7.31 -8.72
N PRO A 38 -3.09 -8.57 -8.61
CA PRO A 38 -4.48 -8.92 -8.84
C PRO A 38 -5.41 -8.29 -7.78
N GLU A 39 -6.67 -8.10 -8.13
CA GLU A 39 -7.69 -7.74 -7.14
C GLU A 39 -7.95 -8.93 -6.18
N PRO A 40 -8.22 -8.66 -4.88
CA PRO A 40 -8.54 -9.72 -3.93
C PRO A 40 -9.93 -10.31 -4.22
N ASP A 41 -10.02 -11.65 -4.33
CA ASP A 41 -11.27 -12.38 -4.48
C ASP A 41 -11.96 -12.60 -3.11
N GLY A 42 -11.19 -12.56 -2.03
CA GLY A 42 -11.65 -12.85 -0.67
C GLY A 42 -11.71 -11.62 0.23
N LYS A 43 -11.93 -11.89 1.52
CA LYS A 43 -11.86 -10.82 2.53
C LYS A 43 -10.45 -10.26 2.61
N VAL A 44 -10.30 -8.96 2.43
CA VAL A 44 -9.03 -8.24 2.66
C VAL A 44 -8.61 -8.40 4.11
N ILE A 45 -7.37 -8.80 4.34
CA ILE A 45 -6.77 -8.99 5.67
C ILE A 45 -5.51 -8.17 5.88
N LEU A 46 -4.93 -7.60 4.80
CA LEU A 46 -3.81 -6.67 4.85
C LEU A 46 -4.02 -5.57 3.82
N GLU A 47 -3.74 -4.35 4.20
CA GLU A 47 -3.62 -3.20 3.31
C GLU A 47 -2.21 -2.62 3.40
N VAL A 48 -1.59 -2.27 2.26
CA VAL A 48 -0.32 -1.56 2.19
C VAL A 48 -0.54 -0.23 1.51
N HIS A 49 -0.12 0.84 2.18
CA HIS A 49 -0.33 2.23 1.77
C HIS A 49 1.00 2.98 1.66
N GLY A 50 0.96 4.21 1.17
CA GLY A 50 2.08 5.16 1.19
C GLY A 50 2.95 5.09 -0.05
N ALA A 51 4.29 5.14 0.13
CA ALA A 51 5.24 5.19 -0.97
C ALA A 51 5.40 3.82 -1.66
N ILE A 52 4.38 3.38 -2.38
CA ILE A 52 4.31 2.14 -3.16
C ILE A 52 3.95 2.44 -4.62
N SER A 53 4.41 1.61 -5.57
CA SER A 53 4.14 1.80 -7.00
C SER A 53 3.12 0.80 -7.56
N ASN A 54 2.96 -0.38 -6.94
CA ASN A 54 2.04 -1.42 -7.39
C ASN A 54 0.83 -1.49 -6.45
N THR A 55 -0.33 -1.11 -6.95
CA THR A 55 -1.60 -1.07 -6.21
C THR A 55 -2.69 -1.80 -6.99
N ASN A 56 -3.71 -2.32 -6.32
CA ASN A 56 -4.90 -2.94 -6.94
C ASN A 56 -6.21 -2.28 -6.51
N ALA A 57 -6.12 -1.16 -5.79
CA ALA A 57 -7.22 -0.26 -5.45
C ALA A 57 -6.67 1.18 -5.41
N ASP A 58 -7.51 2.18 -5.20
CA ASP A 58 -7.15 3.61 -5.19
C ASP A 58 -5.94 3.88 -4.26
N ASP A 59 -4.73 3.91 -4.83
CA ASP A 59 -3.44 4.14 -4.15
C ASP A 59 -3.13 3.15 -3.00
N VAL A 60 -3.76 1.97 -2.99
CA VAL A 60 -3.62 0.94 -1.95
C VAL A 60 -3.36 -0.43 -2.57
N ALA A 61 -2.44 -1.19 -2.00
CA ALA A 61 -2.30 -2.61 -2.28
C ALA A 61 -3.09 -3.42 -1.23
N ARG A 62 -4.16 -4.08 -1.66
CA ARG A 62 -5.03 -4.90 -0.82
C ARG A 62 -4.75 -6.37 -1.04
N TYR A 63 -4.65 -7.09 0.05
CA TYR A 63 -4.36 -8.52 0.05
C TYR A 63 -5.44 -9.29 0.79
N ASP A 64 -5.95 -10.30 0.13
CA ASP A 64 -6.66 -11.37 0.81
C ASP A 64 -5.69 -12.49 1.23
N ARG A 65 -6.22 -13.54 1.81
CA ARG A 65 -5.41 -14.66 2.28
C ARG A 65 -4.72 -15.41 1.15
N ALA A 66 -5.42 -15.64 0.03
CA ALA A 66 -4.89 -16.41 -1.08
C ALA A 66 -3.68 -15.72 -1.69
N MET A 67 -3.77 -14.40 -1.86
CA MET A 67 -2.67 -13.56 -2.36
C MET A 67 -1.45 -13.61 -1.45
N LEU A 68 -1.63 -13.48 -0.13
CA LEU A 68 -0.52 -13.55 0.84
C LEU A 68 0.12 -14.94 0.90
N GLN A 69 -0.68 -16.01 0.72
CA GLN A 69 -0.17 -17.37 0.69
C GLN A 69 0.49 -17.75 -0.65
N ALA A 70 0.34 -16.93 -1.70
CA ALA A 70 1.04 -17.07 -2.96
C ALA A 70 2.47 -16.51 -2.90
N LEU A 71 2.78 -15.66 -1.91
CA LEU A 71 4.16 -15.22 -1.64
C LEU A 71 5.03 -16.42 -1.22
N PRO A 72 6.36 -16.36 -1.43
CA PRO A 72 7.27 -17.42 -1.01
C PRO A 72 7.12 -17.71 0.48
N ARG A 73 6.78 -18.98 0.80
CA ARG A 73 6.60 -19.39 2.19
C ARG A 73 7.93 -19.44 2.91
N THR A 74 7.99 -18.79 4.06
CA THR A 74 9.13 -18.83 4.99
C THR A 74 8.67 -19.42 6.32
N ARG A 75 9.55 -20.22 6.93
CA ARG A 75 9.34 -20.83 8.25
C ARG A 75 10.46 -20.38 9.18
N ILE A 76 10.09 -19.90 10.37
CA ILE A 76 11.02 -19.54 11.44
C ILE A 76 10.67 -20.37 12.68
N GLU A 77 11.68 -20.92 13.35
CA GLU A 77 11.57 -21.55 14.66
C GLU A 77 12.29 -20.65 15.65
N THR A 78 11.53 -20.03 16.57
CA THR A 78 12.10 -19.01 17.48
C THR A 78 11.24 -18.84 18.73
N SER A 79 11.87 -18.38 19.83
CA SER A 79 11.17 -17.82 20.98
C SER A 79 10.68 -16.41 20.68
N THR A 80 9.72 -15.91 21.46
CA THR A 80 9.25 -14.52 21.39
C THR A 80 9.24 -13.89 22.76
N SER A 81 9.15 -12.55 22.85
CA SER A 81 8.98 -11.85 24.13
C SER A 81 7.56 -12.00 24.73
N VAL A 82 6.62 -12.60 23.99
CA VAL A 82 5.17 -12.63 24.34
C VAL A 82 4.57 -14.04 24.37
N THR A 83 5.38 -15.08 24.19
CA THR A 83 4.99 -16.50 24.34
C THR A 83 6.03 -17.27 25.11
N ASP A 84 5.62 -18.34 25.77
CA ASP A 84 6.53 -19.24 26.46
C ASP A 84 7.13 -20.27 25.49
N GLY A 85 8.45 -20.44 25.53
CA GLY A 85 9.16 -21.44 24.75
C GLY A 85 9.40 -21.05 23.29
N VAL A 86 9.84 -22.06 22.52
CA VAL A 86 10.14 -21.92 21.10
C VAL A 86 8.95 -22.42 20.29
N HIS A 87 8.57 -21.66 19.27
CA HIS A 87 7.46 -21.97 18.39
C HIS A 87 7.88 -21.97 16.92
N VAL A 88 7.14 -22.67 16.10
CA VAL A 88 7.31 -22.69 14.65
C VAL A 88 6.31 -21.75 14.01
N PHE A 89 6.79 -20.72 13.32
CA PHE A 89 5.98 -19.76 12.60
C PHE A 89 6.05 -20.00 11.10
N ASP A 90 4.90 -20.03 10.45
CA ASP A 90 4.78 -20.04 8.99
C ASP A 90 4.24 -18.68 8.52
N GLY A 91 4.93 -18.08 7.56
CA GLY A 91 4.60 -16.78 7.02
C GLY A 91 5.27 -16.55 5.66
N PHE A 92 5.52 -15.30 5.36
CA PHE A 92 6.32 -14.83 4.21
C PHE A 92 7.21 -13.68 4.67
N LEU A 93 8.35 -13.48 4.00
CA LEU A 93 9.24 -12.37 4.30
C LEU A 93 8.56 -11.04 4.01
N ILE A 94 8.67 -10.08 4.94
CA ILE A 94 8.10 -8.75 4.73
C ILE A 94 8.78 -8.06 3.55
N ARG A 95 10.10 -8.24 3.34
CA ARG A 95 10.81 -7.68 2.18
C ARG A 95 10.24 -8.16 0.84
N ASP A 96 9.80 -9.42 0.72
CA ASP A 96 9.19 -9.93 -0.52
C ASP A 96 7.85 -9.21 -0.82
N LEU A 97 7.06 -8.92 0.22
CA LEU A 97 5.85 -8.11 0.11
C LEU A 97 6.20 -6.66 -0.31
N LEU A 98 7.21 -6.06 0.33
CA LEU A 98 7.66 -4.69 0.03
C LEU A 98 8.18 -4.57 -1.40
N GLU A 99 8.93 -5.58 -1.89
CA GLU A 99 9.36 -5.65 -3.28
C GLU A 99 8.16 -5.77 -4.24
N GLN A 100 7.20 -6.63 -3.93
CA GLN A 100 6.00 -6.82 -4.75
C GLN A 100 5.16 -5.55 -4.90
N VAL A 101 5.02 -4.76 -3.83
CA VAL A 101 4.29 -3.47 -3.89
C VAL A 101 5.15 -2.34 -4.45
N GLY A 102 6.43 -2.57 -4.74
CA GLY A 102 7.37 -1.55 -5.20
C GLY A 102 7.54 -0.43 -4.18
N ALA A 103 7.79 -0.81 -2.92
CA ALA A 103 8.02 0.12 -1.83
C ALA A 103 9.28 0.96 -2.06
N SER A 104 9.19 2.28 -1.80
CA SER A 104 10.30 3.24 -2.01
C SER A 104 10.56 4.15 -0.81
N GLY A 105 9.94 3.84 0.33
CA GLY A 105 10.13 4.57 1.60
C GLY A 105 11.35 4.13 2.39
N SER A 106 11.57 4.80 3.52
CA SER A 106 12.64 4.47 4.48
C SER A 106 12.11 3.79 5.75
N ASN A 107 10.83 3.94 6.03
CA ASN A 107 10.17 3.42 7.21
C ASN A 107 8.88 2.68 6.85
N VAL A 108 8.53 1.68 7.65
CA VAL A 108 7.26 0.97 7.60
C VAL A 108 6.54 1.16 8.92
N VAL A 109 5.33 1.71 8.88
CA VAL A 109 4.46 1.81 10.05
C VAL A 109 3.45 0.69 10.01
N ALA A 110 3.51 -0.22 11.00
CA ALA A 110 2.54 -1.30 11.14
C ALA A 110 1.43 -0.90 12.12
N THR A 111 0.18 -1.11 11.69
CA THR A 111 -1.02 -0.88 12.51
C THR A 111 -1.73 -2.20 12.76
N ALA A 112 -2.06 -2.44 14.02
CA ALA A 112 -2.79 -3.61 14.48
C ALA A 112 -4.29 -3.32 14.72
N LEU A 113 -5.12 -4.38 14.75
CA LEU A 113 -6.57 -4.26 14.98
C LEU A 113 -6.92 -3.66 16.35
N ASN A 114 -6.02 -3.72 17.33
CA ASN A 114 -6.15 -3.13 18.66
C ASN A 114 -5.60 -1.70 18.74
N GLU A 115 -5.39 -1.05 17.58
CA GLU A 115 -4.86 0.31 17.44
C GLU A 115 -3.39 0.49 17.88
N TYR A 116 -2.66 -0.62 18.12
CA TYR A 116 -1.23 -0.56 18.37
C TYR A 116 -0.50 -0.18 17.07
N VAL A 117 0.39 0.82 17.14
CA VAL A 117 1.11 1.37 15.99
C VAL A 117 2.59 1.44 16.31
N ILE A 118 3.42 0.86 15.44
CA ILE A 118 4.88 0.88 15.55
C ILE A 118 5.49 1.20 14.19
N ASP A 119 6.56 1.99 14.20
CA ASP A 119 7.41 2.23 13.04
C ASP A 119 8.68 1.37 13.09
N PHE A 120 9.10 0.96 11.90
CA PHE A 120 10.30 0.16 11.66
C PHE A 120 11.15 0.83 10.59
N PRO A 121 12.48 0.95 10.76
CA PRO A 121 13.36 1.16 9.62
C PRO A 121 13.16 0.04 8.60
N ILE A 122 12.96 0.38 7.33
CA ILE A 122 12.69 -0.63 6.28
C ILE A 122 13.84 -1.63 6.15
N THR A 123 15.07 -1.21 6.45
CA THR A 123 16.28 -2.04 6.40
C THR A 123 16.25 -3.21 7.38
N GLU A 124 15.48 -3.15 8.47
CA GLU A 124 15.36 -4.27 9.40
C GLU A 124 14.76 -5.52 8.76
N PHE A 125 13.92 -5.35 7.75
CA PHE A 125 13.31 -6.46 7.04
C PHE A 125 14.29 -7.17 6.10
N ASP A 126 15.38 -6.50 5.72
CA ASP A 126 16.50 -7.08 4.97
C ASP A 126 17.54 -7.70 5.91
N ASP A 127 17.80 -7.02 7.05
CA ASP A 127 18.86 -7.41 7.99
C ASP A 127 18.52 -8.68 8.77
N TYR A 128 17.23 -8.94 9.07
CA TYR A 128 16.81 -9.98 10.02
C TYR A 128 15.84 -11.02 9.48
N ASP A 129 15.57 -11.10 8.19
CA ASP A 129 14.61 -12.07 7.65
C ASP A 129 13.26 -12.10 8.38
N VAL A 130 12.73 -10.91 8.70
CA VAL A 130 11.48 -10.75 9.42
C VAL A 130 10.30 -11.25 8.59
N ILE A 131 9.46 -12.09 9.19
CA ILE A 131 8.25 -12.60 8.52
C ILE A 131 6.97 -11.93 9.01
N LEU A 132 5.99 -11.88 8.14
CA LEU A 132 4.59 -11.67 8.51
C LEU A 132 3.93 -13.04 8.60
N ALA A 133 3.85 -13.56 9.84
CA ALA A 133 3.35 -14.91 10.11
C ALA A 133 1.82 -14.96 10.04
N TYR A 134 1.28 -16.02 9.45
CA TYR A 134 -0.16 -16.34 9.40
C TYR A 134 -0.52 -17.61 10.16
N ALA A 135 0.48 -18.38 10.63
CA ALA A 135 0.29 -19.58 11.44
C ALA A 135 1.42 -19.74 12.46
N MET A 136 1.12 -20.39 13.60
CA MET A 136 2.02 -20.79 14.66
C MET A 136 1.74 -22.25 15.02
N ASP A 137 2.78 -23.09 15.11
CA ASP A 137 2.72 -24.54 15.40
C ASP A 137 1.72 -25.29 14.51
N GLY A 138 1.72 -24.96 13.21
CA GLY A 138 0.81 -25.54 12.22
C GLY A 138 -0.65 -25.10 12.35
N ARG A 139 -0.95 -24.18 13.27
CA ARG A 139 -2.31 -23.63 13.47
C ARG A 139 -2.39 -22.20 12.97
N ARG A 140 -3.39 -21.93 12.16
CA ARG A 140 -3.68 -20.60 11.65
C ARG A 140 -3.94 -19.61 12.79
N LEU A 141 -3.29 -18.43 12.73
CA LEU A 141 -3.56 -17.32 13.61
C LEU A 141 -4.98 -16.74 13.37
N ARG A 142 -5.71 -16.51 14.45
CA ARG A 142 -7.08 -15.96 14.41
C ARG A 142 -7.08 -14.52 14.96
N ALA A 143 -7.98 -13.67 14.44
CA ALA A 143 -8.15 -12.31 14.93
C ALA A 143 -8.57 -12.21 16.41
N SER A 144 -9.16 -13.28 16.96
CA SER A 144 -9.48 -13.38 18.38
C SER A 144 -8.28 -13.64 19.30
N ASP A 145 -7.09 -13.87 18.71
CA ASP A 145 -5.82 -14.08 19.42
C ASP A 145 -4.75 -13.19 18.79
N LYS A 146 -3.72 -13.75 18.12
CA LYS A 146 -2.60 -12.98 17.55
C LYS A 146 -2.70 -12.77 16.02
N GLY A 147 -3.77 -13.22 15.39
CA GLY A 147 -4.00 -13.11 13.94
C GLY A 147 -4.82 -11.88 13.53
N PRO A 148 -5.00 -11.69 12.23
CA PRO A 148 -4.70 -12.62 11.15
C PRO A 148 -3.23 -12.77 10.81
N LEU A 149 -2.41 -11.74 11.11
CA LEU A 149 -0.99 -11.65 10.80
C LEU A 149 -0.20 -11.15 12.01
N TRP A 150 1.04 -11.61 12.13
CA TRP A 150 1.93 -11.26 13.23
C TRP A 150 3.35 -11.02 12.71
N ILE A 151 3.97 -9.89 13.03
CA ILE A 151 5.38 -9.60 12.72
C ILE A 151 6.24 -10.43 13.66
N VAL A 152 7.05 -11.34 13.09
CA VAL A 152 7.91 -12.27 13.84
C VAL A 152 9.34 -12.15 13.36
N TYR A 153 10.26 -11.94 14.31
CA TYR A 153 11.69 -11.88 14.10
C TYR A 153 12.34 -13.25 14.40
N PRO A 154 13.45 -13.63 13.74
CA PRO A 154 14.24 -14.80 14.10
C PRO A 154 15.10 -14.51 15.34
N ARG A 155 14.45 -14.34 16.50
CA ARG A 155 15.05 -13.84 17.76
C ARG A 155 16.19 -14.71 18.26
N ASP A 156 16.06 -16.02 18.09
CA ASP A 156 17.05 -16.97 18.62
C ASP A 156 18.28 -17.10 17.71
N ASP A 157 18.19 -16.65 16.45
CA ASP A 157 19.30 -16.61 15.51
C ASP A 157 20.17 -15.36 15.66
N HIS A 158 19.63 -14.29 16.31
CA HIS A 158 20.26 -12.98 16.46
C HIS A 158 20.28 -12.54 17.92
N PRO A 159 21.44 -12.61 18.63
CA PRO A 159 21.54 -12.24 20.04
C PRO A 159 21.07 -10.81 20.35
N GLU A 160 21.26 -9.86 19.41
CA GLU A 160 20.81 -8.47 19.55
C GLU A 160 19.29 -8.32 19.61
N LEU A 161 18.53 -9.23 18.97
CA LEU A 161 17.07 -9.26 19.01
C LEU A 161 16.51 -9.73 20.36
N GLN A 162 17.38 -10.20 21.26
CA GLN A 162 17.00 -10.58 22.63
C GLN A 162 17.04 -9.38 23.58
N ASP A 163 17.48 -8.20 23.12
CA ASP A 163 17.46 -6.98 23.89
C ASP A 163 16.01 -6.44 24.02
N ILE A 164 15.66 -5.93 25.20
CA ILE A 164 14.34 -5.34 25.52
C ILE A 164 13.92 -4.25 24.52
N ARG A 165 14.88 -3.63 23.84
CA ARG A 165 14.64 -2.62 22.78
C ARG A 165 13.93 -3.18 21.56
N TYR A 166 13.86 -4.51 21.38
CA TYR A 166 13.13 -5.17 20.31
C TYR A 166 11.79 -5.75 20.78
N ASP A 167 11.51 -5.80 22.09
CA ASP A 167 10.30 -6.45 22.60
C ASP A 167 8.99 -5.82 22.09
N TYR A 168 8.96 -4.52 21.80
CA TYR A 168 7.78 -3.83 21.28
C TYR A 168 7.52 -4.08 19.79
N ARG A 169 8.44 -4.75 19.06
CA ARG A 169 8.38 -5.01 17.63
C ARG A 169 7.57 -6.26 17.25
N TRP A 170 7.13 -7.02 18.23
CA TRP A 170 6.30 -8.22 18.06
C TRP A 170 4.83 -7.85 17.84
N VAL A 171 4.52 -7.13 16.73
CA VAL A 171 3.17 -6.62 16.47
C VAL A 171 2.29 -7.75 15.96
N TRP A 172 1.29 -8.12 16.74
CA TRP A 172 0.25 -9.09 16.35
C TRP A 172 -1.02 -8.38 15.89
N GLN A 173 -1.94 -9.12 15.23
CA GLN A 173 -3.17 -8.59 14.65
C GLN A 173 -2.92 -7.49 13.59
N VAL A 174 -1.80 -7.56 12.89
CA VAL A 174 -1.47 -6.60 11.83
C VAL A 174 -2.51 -6.67 10.72
N PHE A 175 -3.01 -5.50 10.30
CA PHE A 175 -3.93 -5.38 9.18
C PHE A 175 -3.52 -4.29 8.18
N ARG A 176 -2.59 -3.41 8.54
CA ARG A 176 -2.13 -2.31 7.70
C ARG A 176 -0.64 -2.04 7.87
N LEU A 177 0.01 -1.76 6.73
CA LEU A 177 1.37 -1.24 6.65
C LEU A 177 1.35 0.07 5.87
N ASP A 178 1.97 1.12 6.39
CA ASP A 178 2.16 2.40 5.73
C ASP A 178 3.65 2.59 5.43
N ILE A 179 4.02 2.80 4.18
CA ILE A 179 5.39 3.01 3.71
C ILE A 179 5.67 4.51 3.65
N LEU A 180 6.69 4.98 4.41
CA LEU A 180 7.02 6.40 4.58
C LEU A 180 8.43 6.73 4.10
#